data_7dd9dfface406a95d273a7a9287f6ffb
#
_entry.id   7dd9dfface406a95d273a7a9287f6ffb
#
_cell.length_a   1.000
_cell.length_b   1.000
_cell.length_c   1.000
_cell.angle_alpha   90.00
_cell.angle_beta   90.00
_cell.angle_gamma   90.00
#
_symmetry.space_group_name_H-M   'P 1'
#
loop_
_entity.id
_entity.type
_entity.pdbx_description
1 polymer ?
#
loop_
_entity_poly.entity_id
_entity_poly.type
_entity_poly.pdbx_seq_one_letter_code
_entity_poly.pdbx_strand_id
1 'polypeptide(L)'
;VFVDYAERDSVVDEATALEDGAPIVWDQAPGNLCYDWRAGDAAATTAAFDAADHVVSFNYDGNRLHYAAVETRVAIAMPTDDGMTLYCPSQGAHLLQTLYAERVFGEEKSWLRVVTGDVGGGFGPKYFAYVEQAAIIFAARQLNGPVRWEQDRAESLMSDVQSRALTGRVDLALDVQGKFLAVRFDNIANLGTYLSTFGPGIPTSGVSRAASGCYTIPAMDLRVRGVFTNTLPVDAFRGAGGPDPMTMLEAVVDLAADKTGIDRLEIRRRNM
;
A
#
# COMPACT_ATOMS: atom_id res chain seq x y z
N VAL A 1 -13.77 -5.48 -30.45
CA VAL A 1 -13.02 -6.67 -30.05
C VAL A 1 -13.95 -7.52 -29.22
N PHE A 2 -14.10 -8.80 -29.58
CA PHE A 2 -14.79 -9.79 -28.75
C PHE A 2 -13.72 -10.57 -27.99
N VAL A 3 -13.88 -10.71 -26.68
CA VAL A 3 -12.98 -11.48 -25.82
C VAL A 3 -13.77 -12.65 -25.24
N ASP A 4 -13.26 -13.84 -25.45
CA ASP A 4 -13.78 -15.06 -24.84
C ASP A 4 -12.93 -15.41 -23.62
N TYR A 5 -13.54 -15.59 -22.45
CA TYR A 5 -12.86 -15.82 -21.19
C TYR A 5 -13.07 -17.27 -20.74
N ALA A 6 -11.98 -17.98 -20.46
CA ALA A 6 -12.01 -19.23 -19.71
C ALA A 6 -11.92 -18.93 -18.21
N GLU A 7 -12.97 -19.26 -17.47
CA GLU A 7 -12.99 -19.09 -16.02
C GLU A 7 -11.93 -19.99 -15.34
N ARG A 8 -11.32 -19.49 -14.29
CA ARG A 8 -10.39 -20.19 -13.43
C ARG A 8 -10.71 -19.90 -11.97
N ASP A 9 -10.30 -20.82 -11.09
CA ASP A 9 -10.36 -20.57 -9.65
C ASP A 9 -9.54 -19.34 -9.30
N SER A 10 -10.06 -18.53 -8.37
CA SER A 10 -9.45 -17.28 -7.95
C SER A 10 -9.49 -17.13 -6.43
N VAL A 11 -8.54 -16.35 -5.90
CA VAL A 11 -8.47 -15.98 -4.50
C VAL A 11 -8.44 -14.45 -4.38
N VAL A 12 -9.33 -13.88 -3.57
CA VAL A 12 -9.47 -12.42 -3.41
C VAL A 12 -9.21 -11.94 -2.00
N ASP A 13 -9.28 -12.84 -1.03
CA ASP A 13 -9.07 -12.58 0.39
C ASP A 13 -7.63 -12.96 0.80
N GLU A 14 -6.98 -12.10 1.57
CA GLU A 14 -5.58 -12.27 1.94
C GLU A 14 -5.34 -13.41 2.95
N ALA A 15 -6.29 -13.70 3.82
CA ALA A 15 -6.14 -14.82 4.76
C ALA A 15 -6.31 -16.15 4.01
N THR A 16 -7.34 -16.25 3.17
CA THR A 16 -7.60 -17.41 2.31
C THR A 16 -6.44 -17.66 1.34
N ALA A 17 -5.77 -16.60 0.86
CA ALA A 17 -4.63 -16.74 -0.05
C ALA A 17 -3.45 -17.51 0.55
N LEU A 18 -3.33 -17.54 1.89
CA LEU A 18 -2.28 -18.25 2.61
C LEU A 18 -2.67 -19.68 3.03
N GLU A 19 -3.90 -20.11 2.78
CA GLU A 19 -4.36 -21.45 3.14
C GLU A 19 -3.80 -22.51 2.20
N ASP A 20 -3.60 -23.71 2.72
CA ASP A 20 -3.16 -24.86 1.92
C ASP A 20 -4.20 -25.18 0.84
N GLY A 21 -3.74 -25.26 -0.39
CA GLY A 21 -4.62 -25.54 -1.54
C GLY A 21 -5.32 -24.31 -2.15
N ALA A 22 -5.06 -23.10 -1.66
CA ALA A 22 -5.56 -21.89 -2.30
C ALA A 22 -5.08 -21.77 -3.77
N PRO A 23 -5.90 -21.23 -4.68
CA PRO A 23 -5.48 -20.96 -6.04
C PRO A 23 -4.22 -20.09 -6.08
N ILE A 24 -3.22 -20.50 -6.85
CA ILE A 24 -1.95 -19.77 -6.97
C ILE A 24 -2.06 -18.69 -8.04
N VAL A 25 -1.73 -17.45 -7.66
CA VAL A 25 -1.75 -16.29 -8.57
C VAL A 25 -0.51 -16.31 -9.48
N TRP A 26 0.66 -16.62 -8.90
CA TRP A 26 1.94 -16.69 -9.60
C TRP A 26 2.72 -17.94 -9.21
N ASP A 27 3.17 -18.72 -10.17
CA ASP A 27 3.99 -19.93 -9.94
C ASP A 27 5.28 -19.62 -9.16
N GLN A 28 5.80 -18.39 -9.29
CA GLN A 28 7.01 -17.92 -8.61
C GLN A 28 6.77 -17.51 -7.14
N ALA A 29 5.50 -17.46 -6.71
CA ALA A 29 5.11 -17.12 -5.34
C ALA A 29 4.29 -18.25 -4.69
N PRO A 30 4.95 -19.36 -4.28
CA PRO A 30 4.28 -20.49 -3.64
C PRO A 30 3.47 -20.05 -2.41
N GLY A 31 2.23 -20.54 -2.29
CA GLY A 31 1.31 -20.12 -1.23
C GLY A 31 0.93 -18.65 -1.31
N ASN A 32 1.03 -18.03 -2.51
CA ASN A 32 0.75 -16.61 -2.75
C ASN A 32 1.60 -15.64 -1.92
N LEU A 33 2.59 -16.12 -1.16
CA LEU A 33 3.42 -15.30 -0.29
C LEU A 33 4.47 -14.54 -1.13
N CYS A 34 4.37 -13.20 -1.13
CA CYS A 34 5.36 -12.32 -1.74
C CYS A 34 6.55 -12.11 -0.81
N TYR A 35 6.28 -11.84 0.46
CA TYR A 35 7.31 -11.67 1.50
C TYR A 35 6.73 -11.87 2.91
N ASP A 36 7.60 -12.24 3.87
CA ASP A 36 7.39 -12.18 5.33
C ASP A 36 8.41 -11.17 5.89
N TRP A 37 7.98 -9.94 6.08
CA TRP A 37 8.83 -8.84 6.53
C TRP A 37 8.69 -8.63 8.03
N ARG A 38 9.84 -8.32 8.69
CA ARG A 38 9.87 -8.05 10.12
C ARG A 38 10.73 -6.84 10.45
N ALA A 39 10.36 -6.12 11.51
CA ALA A 39 11.14 -5.02 12.06
C ALA A 39 10.90 -4.90 13.57
N GLY A 40 11.81 -4.22 14.26
CA GLY A 40 11.77 -4.06 15.70
C GLY A 40 12.63 -5.10 16.44
N ASP A 41 12.32 -5.34 17.71
CA ASP A 41 13.01 -6.27 18.58
C ASP A 41 12.02 -7.30 19.17
N ALA A 42 11.88 -8.43 18.49
CA ALA A 42 10.97 -9.51 18.89
C ALA A 42 11.32 -10.11 20.26
N ALA A 43 12.61 -10.17 20.60
CA ALA A 43 13.06 -10.74 21.88
C ALA A 43 12.71 -9.81 23.05
N ALA A 44 13.05 -8.53 22.95
CA ALA A 44 12.69 -7.53 23.95
C ALA A 44 11.17 -7.40 24.08
N THR A 45 10.44 -7.43 22.95
CA THR A 45 8.97 -7.38 22.94
C THR A 45 8.40 -8.60 23.68
N THR A 46 8.86 -9.81 23.40
CA THR A 46 8.38 -11.02 24.07
C THR A 46 8.63 -10.95 25.57
N ALA A 47 9.84 -10.56 26.00
CA ALA A 47 10.16 -10.41 27.41
C ALA A 47 9.26 -9.39 28.12
N ALA A 48 8.92 -8.27 27.43
CA ALA A 48 8.00 -7.26 27.96
C ALA A 48 6.56 -7.79 28.09
N PHE A 49 6.08 -8.60 27.13
CA PHE A 49 4.78 -9.24 27.22
C PHE A 49 4.71 -10.27 28.36
N ASP A 50 5.79 -11.03 28.59
CA ASP A 50 5.87 -12.02 29.69
C ASP A 50 5.87 -11.35 31.08
N ALA A 51 6.36 -10.11 31.17
CA ALA A 51 6.41 -9.31 32.39
C ALA A 51 5.19 -8.39 32.60
N ALA A 52 4.26 -8.35 31.64
CA ALA A 52 3.16 -7.39 31.67
C ALA A 52 2.04 -7.78 32.64
N ASP A 53 1.50 -6.81 33.38
CA ASP A 53 0.31 -6.99 34.21
C ASP A 53 -0.98 -7.06 33.36
N HIS A 54 -0.98 -6.34 32.22
CA HIS A 54 -2.11 -6.29 31.32
C HIS A 54 -1.63 -6.47 29.86
N VAL A 55 -2.33 -7.34 29.14
CA VAL A 55 -2.20 -7.48 27.69
C VAL A 55 -3.56 -7.23 27.05
N VAL A 56 -3.63 -6.34 26.09
CA VAL A 56 -4.84 -5.97 25.34
C VAL A 56 -4.60 -6.18 23.87
N SER A 57 -5.62 -6.65 23.16
CA SER A 57 -5.53 -6.97 21.73
C SER A 57 -6.65 -6.32 20.95
N PHE A 58 -6.35 -5.94 19.73
CA PHE A 58 -7.34 -5.47 18.77
C PHE A 58 -7.10 -6.14 17.41
N ASN A 59 -8.16 -6.73 16.84
CA ASN A 59 -8.14 -7.25 15.49
C ASN A 59 -8.61 -6.15 14.53
N TYR A 60 -7.86 -5.95 13.47
CA TYR A 60 -8.08 -4.93 12.46
C TYR A 60 -8.42 -5.56 11.12
N ASP A 61 -9.47 -5.06 10.49
CA ASP A 61 -9.86 -5.39 9.13
C ASP A 61 -9.95 -4.08 8.34
N GLY A 62 -8.86 -3.77 7.65
CA GLY A 62 -8.70 -2.57 6.83
C GLY A 62 -9.20 -2.80 5.42
N ASN A 63 -10.45 -2.42 5.15
CA ASN A 63 -11.04 -2.60 3.84
C ASN A 63 -10.27 -1.88 2.73
N ARG A 64 -10.36 -2.44 1.53
CA ARG A 64 -9.80 -1.86 0.31
C ARG A 64 -10.48 -0.54 -0.04
N LEU A 65 -9.71 0.47 -0.47
CA LEU A 65 -10.20 1.80 -0.83
C LEU A 65 -9.81 2.18 -2.25
N HIS A 66 -10.73 2.83 -2.95
CA HIS A 66 -10.47 3.53 -4.21
C HIS A 66 -10.43 5.04 -3.96
N TYR A 67 -9.46 5.75 -4.55
CA TYR A 67 -9.19 7.16 -4.26
C TYR A 67 -10.18 8.15 -4.90
N ALA A 68 -10.86 7.75 -5.98
CA ALA A 68 -11.93 8.48 -6.67
C ALA A 68 -11.64 9.99 -6.89
N ALA A 69 -10.45 10.37 -7.36
CA ALA A 69 -10.18 11.75 -7.75
C ALA A 69 -11.23 12.23 -8.78
N VAL A 70 -11.68 13.48 -8.67
CA VAL A 70 -12.70 14.03 -9.59
C VAL A 70 -12.21 13.97 -11.02
N GLU A 71 -10.96 14.39 -11.27
CA GLU A 71 -10.27 14.16 -12.53
C GLU A 71 -9.74 12.73 -12.60
N THR A 72 -10.22 11.95 -13.58
CA THR A 72 -9.66 10.64 -13.93
C THR A 72 -8.27 10.78 -14.55
N ARG A 73 -7.60 9.66 -14.86
CA ARG A 73 -6.32 9.72 -15.55
C ARG A 73 -6.52 10.05 -17.03
N VAL A 74 -5.66 10.90 -17.56
CA VAL A 74 -5.58 11.26 -18.98
C VAL A 74 -4.12 11.36 -19.36
N ALA A 75 -3.79 11.05 -20.60
CA ALA A 75 -2.44 11.24 -21.09
C ALA A 75 -2.40 11.48 -22.60
N ILE A 76 -1.41 12.26 -23.03
CA ILE A 76 -1.08 12.47 -24.44
C ILE A 76 0.42 12.23 -24.62
N ALA A 77 0.78 11.31 -25.49
CA ALA A 77 2.16 11.08 -25.90
C ALA A 77 2.40 11.70 -27.28
N MET A 78 3.47 12.48 -27.39
CA MET A 78 3.82 13.19 -28.63
C MET A 78 5.29 12.94 -28.98
N PRO A 79 5.61 12.37 -30.16
CA PRO A 79 6.98 12.32 -30.66
C PRO A 79 7.57 13.71 -30.82
N THR A 80 8.88 13.83 -30.61
CA THR A 80 9.69 15.02 -30.87
C THR A 80 10.90 14.59 -31.71
N ASP A 81 11.66 15.54 -32.23
CA ASP A 81 12.85 15.23 -33.04
C ASP A 81 13.86 14.37 -32.28
N ASP A 82 13.97 14.58 -30.95
CA ASP A 82 14.98 13.93 -30.09
C ASP A 82 14.40 12.91 -29.11
N GLY A 83 13.08 12.60 -29.18
CA GLY A 83 12.48 11.66 -28.24
C GLY A 83 10.95 11.74 -28.14
N MET A 84 10.44 11.89 -26.92
CA MET A 84 9.01 11.83 -26.63
C MET A 84 8.60 12.86 -25.56
N THR A 85 7.44 13.47 -25.70
CA THR A 85 6.80 14.22 -24.60
C THR A 85 5.52 13.53 -24.17
N LEU A 86 5.39 13.28 -22.86
CA LEU A 86 4.18 12.77 -22.21
C LEU A 86 3.53 13.90 -21.39
N TYR A 87 2.32 14.29 -21.77
CA TYR A 87 1.47 15.19 -20.98
C TYR A 87 0.50 14.34 -20.14
N CYS A 88 0.54 14.47 -18.82
CA CYS A 88 -0.40 13.77 -17.93
C CYS A 88 -0.50 14.46 -16.57
N PRO A 89 -1.66 14.43 -15.90
CA PRO A 89 -1.75 14.81 -14.51
C PRO A 89 -0.92 13.83 -13.67
N SER A 90 0.05 14.34 -12.90
CA SER A 90 0.96 13.52 -12.11
C SER A 90 1.36 14.21 -10.81
N GLN A 91 1.66 13.42 -9.79
CA GLN A 91 2.27 13.87 -8.54
C GLN A 91 3.80 13.75 -8.56
N GLY A 92 4.39 13.19 -9.63
CA GLY A 92 5.82 12.94 -9.72
C GLY A 92 6.35 12.83 -11.16
N ALA A 93 6.35 13.95 -11.92
CA ALA A 93 6.79 13.97 -13.32
C ALA A 93 8.20 13.38 -13.51
N HIS A 94 9.16 13.68 -12.62
CA HIS A 94 10.52 13.14 -12.71
C HIS A 94 10.60 11.63 -12.43
N LEU A 95 9.73 11.12 -11.54
CA LEU A 95 9.64 9.67 -11.30
C LEU A 95 9.11 8.96 -12.54
N LEU A 96 8.02 9.45 -13.11
CA LEU A 96 7.44 8.89 -14.33
C LEU A 96 8.42 8.94 -15.50
N GLN A 97 9.17 10.03 -15.64
CA GLN A 97 10.24 10.16 -16.63
C GLN A 97 11.26 9.03 -16.49
N THR A 98 11.78 8.81 -15.28
CA THR A 98 12.75 7.74 -15.00
C THR A 98 12.16 6.36 -15.25
N LEU A 99 10.95 6.10 -14.74
CA LEU A 99 10.32 4.78 -14.88
C LEU A 99 10.05 4.44 -16.35
N TYR A 100 9.43 5.35 -17.10
CA TYR A 100 9.13 5.06 -18.51
C TYR A 100 10.38 5.04 -19.38
N ALA A 101 11.24 6.07 -19.35
CA ALA A 101 12.41 6.09 -20.21
C ALA A 101 13.34 4.91 -19.91
N GLU A 102 13.84 4.80 -18.68
CA GLU A 102 14.92 3.88 -18.35
C GLU A 102 14.43 2.45 -18.12
N ARG A 103 13.27 2.26 -17.44
CA ARG A 103 12.82 0.93 -17.01
C ARG A 103 11.89 0.24 -18.00
N VAL A 104 11.04 1.02 -18.69
CA VAL A 104 10.08 0.46 -19.65
C VAL A 104 10.65 0.44 -21.06
N PHE A 105 11.24 1.54 -21.51
CA PHE A 105 11.71 1.68 -22.89
C PHE A 105 13.21 1.45 -23.08
N GLY A 106 14.00 1.42 -22.00
CA GLY A 106 15.46 1.21 -22.09
C GLY A 106 16.20 2.39 -22.75
N GLU A 107 15.64 3.57 -22.68
CA GLU A 107 16.17 4.80 -23.27
C GLU A 107 16.86 5.67 -22.20
N GLU A 108 17.67 6.62 -22.64
CA GLU A 108 18.19 7.64 -21.74
C GLU A 108 17.05 8.50 -21.16
N LYS A 109 17.21 8.97 -19.93
CA LYS A 109 16.19 9.78 -19.24
C LYS A 109 15.77 11.01 -20.06
N SER A 110 16.70 11.65 -20.77
CA SER A 110 16.49 12.79 -21.64
C SER A 110 15.55 12.52 -22.82
N TRP A 111 15.42 11.25 -23.23
CA TRP A 111 14.53 10.83 -24.31
C TRP A 111 13.06 11.13 -24.01
N LEU A 112 12.62 11.09 -22.75
CA LEU A 112 11.24 11.36 -22.35
C LEU A 112 11.14 12.64 -21.53
N ARG A 113 10.36 13.60 -22.00
CA ARG A 113 9.90 14.75 -21.23
C ARG A 113 8.50 14.48 -20.66
N VAL A 114 8.31 14.60 -19.35
CA VAL A 114 6.98 14.53 -18.71
C VAL A 114 6.54 15.93 -18.32
N VAL A 115 5.36 16.32 -18.79
CA VAL A 115 4.75 17.63 -18.52
C VAL A 115 3.47 17.43 -17.73
N THR A 116 3.42 18.06 -16.56
CA THR A 116 2.24 18.06 -15.69
C THR A 116 1.78 19.50 -15.49
N GLY A 117 0.51 19.77 -15.79
CA GLY A 117 -0.16 21.03 -15.48
C GLY A 117 -0.89 20.96 -14.15
N ASP A 118 -2.06 21.61 -14.08
CA ASP A 118 -2.95 21.50 -12.93
C ASP A 118 -3.48 20.07 -12.80
N VAL A 119 -3.65 19.59 -11.57
CA VAL A 119 -4.07 18.23 -11.27
C VAL A 119 -5.36 18.23 -10.45
N GLY A 120 -6.42 17.64 -11.00
CA GLY A 120 -7.76 17.57 -10.41
C GLY A 120 -7.91 16.49 -9.34
N GLY A 121 -6.91 16.39 -8.44
CA GLY A 121 -6.80 15.40 -7.37
C GLY A 121 -5.84 14.27 -7.74
N GLY A 122 -4.95 13.94 -6.80
CA GLY A 122 -3.96 12.86 -6.98
C GLY A 122 -4.01 11.83 -5.86
N PHE A 123 -3.94 12.26 -4.61
CA PHE A 123 -4.07 11.48 -3.37
C PHE A 123 -3.11 10.29 -3.22
N GLY A 124 -2.10 10.17 -4.08
CA GLY A 124 -1.15 9.07 -4.20
C GLY A 124 -1.22 8.39 -5.57
N PRO A 125 -2.36 7.89 -6.03
CA PRO A 125 -2.45 7.11 -7.28
C PRO A 125 -1.96 7.77 -8.55
N LYS A 126 -1.89 9.08 -8.65
CA LYS A 126 -1.26 9.76 -9.80
C LYS A 126 0.27 9.91 -9.66
N TYR A 127 0.89 9.20 -8.70
CA TYR A 127 2.34 9.18 -8.54
C TYR A 127 3.00 7.99 -9.24
N PHE A 128 2.23 6.97 -9.62
CA PHE A 128 2.73 5.68 -10.11
C PHE A 128 2.75 5.60 -11.63
N ALA A 129 3.56 4.66 -12.15
CA ALA A 129 3.54 4.29 -13.55
C ALA A 129 2.37 3.33 -13.83
N TYR A 130 1.63 3.60 -14.90
CA TYR A 130 0.50 2.79 -15.34
C TYR A 130 0.73 2.26 -16.77
N VAL A 131 0.19 1.08 -17.04
CA VAL A 131 0.34 0.40 -18.32
C VAL A 131 -0.26 1.20 -19.48
N GLU A 132 -1.34 1.94 -19.27
CA GLU A 132 -1.99 2.75 -20.29
C GLU A 132 -1.09 3.89 -20.78
N GLN A 133 -0.36 4.53 -19.86
CA GLN A 133 0.62 5.57 -20.22
C GLN A 133 1.78 4.96 -21.02
N ALA A 134 2.28 3.80 -20.64
CA ALA A 134 3.29 3.08 -21.41
C ALA A 134 2.76 2.71 -22.82
N ALA A 135 1.53 2.23 -22.90
CA ALA A 135 0.89 1.83 -24.17
C ALA A 135 0.76 3.00 -25.15
N ILE A 136 0.35 4.19 -24.69
CA ILE A 136 0.25 5.34 -25.57
C ILE A 136 1.60 5.90 -25.98
N ILE A 137 2.63 5.83 -25.13
CA ILE A 137 4.01 6.21 -25.50
C ILE A 137 4.50 5.25 -26.61
N PHE A 138 4.29 3.94 -26.43
CA PHE A 138 4.63 2.95 -27.43
C PHE A 138 3.89 3.19 -28.76
N ALA A 139 2.57 3.40 -28.70
CA ALA A 139 1.76 3.65 -29.88
C ALA A 139 2.18 4.94 -30.61
N ALA A 140 2.45 6.03 -29.88
CA ALA A 140 2.92 7.29 -30.45
C ALA A 140 4.27 7.12 -31.17
N ARG A 141 5.19 6.33 -30.60
CA ARG A 141 6.47 5.97 -31.22
C ARG A 141 6.26 5.20 -32.54
N GLN A 142 5.36 4.19 -32.54
CA GLN A 142 5.11 3.37 -33.73
C GLN A 142 4.42 4.15 -34.85
N LEU A 143 3.47 5.01 -34.50
CA LEU A 143 2.68 5.80 -35.45
C LEU A 143 3.41 7.06 -35.92
N ASN A 144 4.51 7.43 -35.28
CA ASN A 144 5.20 8.71 -35.43
C ASN A 144 4.23 9.91 -35.38
N GLY A 145 3.31 9.89 -34.42
CA GLY A 145 2.27 10.90 -34.26
C GLY A 145 1.69 10.92 -32.87
N PRO A 146 0.94 11.96 -32.50
CA PRO A 146 0.37 12.09 -31.18
C PRO A 146 -0.70 11.02 -30.90
N VAL A 147 -0.66 10.45 -29.70
CA VAL A 147 -1.68 9.51 -29.22
C VAL A 147 -2.23 10.01 -27.90
N ARG A 148 -3.57 10.09 -27.81
CA ARG A 148 -4.30 10.49 -26.60
C ARG A 148 -5.08 9.31 -26.05
N TRP A 149 -5.09 9.19 -24.73
CA TRP A 149 -5.95 8.31 -23.96
C TRP A 149 -6.60 9.09 -22.82
N GLU A 150 -7.84 8.79 -22.54
CA GLU A 150 -8.62 9.36 -21.45
C GLU A 150 -9.43 8.26 -20.79
N GLN A 151 -9.26 8.12 -19.48
CA GLN A 151 -9.95 7.14 -18.68
C GLN A 151 -11.34 7.64 -18.29
N ASP A 152 -12.36 6.85 -18.47
CA ASP A 152 -13.66 7.12 -17.89
C ASP A 152 -13.72 6.67 -16.41
N ARG A 153 -14.82 6.98 -15.72
CA ARG A 153 -14.97 6.66 -14.31
C ARG A 153 -15.10 5.15 -14.06
N ALA A 154 -15.73 4.42 -14.95
CA ALA A 154 -15.86 2.97 -14.84
C ALA A 154 -14.50 2.29 -15.00
N GLU A 155 -13.71 2.72 -15.95
CA GLU A 155 -12.32 2.24 -16.11
C GLU A 155 -11.47 2.58 -14.87
N SER A 156 -11.62 3.80 -14.30
CA SER A 156 -10.92 4.19 -13.07
C SER A 156 -11.22 3.23 -11.92
N LEU A 157 -12.49 2.90 -11.71
CA LEU A 157 -12.90 1.97 -10.65
C LEU A 157 -12.39 0.54 -10.86
N MET A 158 -12.18 0.12 -12.12
CA MET A 158 -11.79 -1.23 -12.49
C MET A 158 -10.28 -1.42 -12.70
N SER A 159 -9.49 -0.34 -12.89
CA SER A 159 -8.08 -0.47 -13.30
C SER A 159 -7.09 0.34 -12.49
N ASP A 160 -7.53 1.37 -11.75
CA ASP A 160 -6.61 2.14 -10.92
C ASP A 160 -6.13 1.32 -9.72
N VAL A 161 -4.88 1.54 -9.31
CA VAL A 161 -4.39 0.97 -8.05
C VAL A 161 -5.29 1.40 -6.90
N GLN A 162 -5.52 0.47 -6.01
CA GLN A 162 -6.29 0.68 -4.79
C GLN A 162 -5.36 0.86 -3.60
N SER A 163 -5.90 0.93 -2.39
CA SER A 163 -5.11 1.15 -1.19
C SER A 163 -5.71 0.42 0.00
N ARG A 164 -4.96 0.41 1.12
CA ARG A 164 -5.29 -0.32 2.33
C ARG A 164 -5.27 -1.82 2.08
N ALA A 165 -6.37 -2.55 2.34
CA ALA A 165 -6.42 -4.01 2.22
C ALA A 165 -5.35 -4.67 3.10
N LEU A 166 -5.34 -4.30 4.38
CA LEU A 166 -4.46 -4.83 5.40
C LEU A 166 -5.31 -5.33 6.55
N THR A 167 -5.21 -6.61 6.84
CA THR A 167 -5.81 -7.22 8.03
C THR A 167 -4.74 -7.60 9.02
N GLY A 168 -5.09 -7.66 10.30
CA GLY A 168 -4.09 -8.04 11.28
C GLY A 168 -4.55 -7.86 12.71
N ARG A 169 -3.57 -7.99 13.60
CA ARG A 169 -3.75 -7.87 15.03
C ARG A 169 -2.67 -6.99 15.62
N VAL A 170 -3.06 -6.14 16.55
CA VAL A 170 -2.15 -5.42 17.43
C VAL A 170 -2.37 -5.87 18.87
N ASP A 171 -1.28 -6.14 19.57
CA ASP A 171 -1.25 -6.44 21.00
C ASP A 171 -0.45 -5.34 21.71
N LEU A 172 -0.95 -4.86 22.87
CA LEU A 172 -0.31 -3.87 23.73
C LEU A 172 -0.11 -4.45 25.12
N ALA A 173 1.13 -4.42 25.60
CA ALA A 173 1.52 -4.83 26.94
C ALA A 173 1.70 -3.62 27.84
N LEU A 174 1.12 -3.67 29.06
CA LEU A 174 1.17 -2.59 30.05
C LEU A 174 1.54 -3.13 31.42
N ASP A 175 2.12 -2.26 32.25
CA ASP A 175 2.25 -2.49 33.69
C ASP A 175 0.95 -2.14 34.43
N VAL A 176 0.95 -2.38 35.76
CA VAL A 176 -0.19 -2.09 36.64
C VAL A 176 -0.54 -0.60 36.71
N GLN A 177 0.37 0.30 36.40
CA GLN A 177 0.16 1.74 36.33
C GLN A 177 -0.33 2.23 34.97
N GLY A 178 -0.46 1.32 33.99
CA GLY A 178 -0.86 1.65 32.63
C GLY A 178 0.25 2.25 31.77
N LYS A 179 1.53 2.03 32.13
CA LYS A 179 2.66 2.34 31.26
C LYS A 179 2.79 1.31 30.17
N PHE A 180 3.02 1.76 28.93
CA PHE A 180 3.25 0.88 27.78
C PHE A 180 4.64 0.24 27.90
N LEU A 181 4.68 -1.09 27.84
CA LEU A 181 5.92 -1.86 27.88
C LEU A 181 6.33 -2.31 26.48
N ALA A 182 5.38 -2.76 25.69
CA ALA A 182 5.63 -3.19 24.32
C ALA A 182 4.37 -3.17 23.47
N VAL A 183 4.57 -3.08 22.15
CA VAL A 183 3.51 -3.29 21.15
C VAL A 183 3.96 -4.32 20.11
N ARG A 184 3.04 -5.19 19.69
CA ARG A 184 3.26 -6.16 18.62
C ARG A 184 2.19 -6.01 17.55
N PHE A 185 2.63 -6.00 16.27
CA PHE A 185 1.74 -6.04 15.10
C PHE A 185 2.03 -7.32 14.31
N ASP A 186 0.99 -8.06 13.95
CA ASP A 186 1.06 -9.17 12.98
C ASP A 186 -0.01 -8.96 11.92
N ASN A 187 0.43 -8.58 10.73
CA ASN A 187 -0.42 -8.11 9.65
C ASN A 187 -0.26 -8.97 8.40
N ILE A 188 -1.34 -9.05 7.61
CA ILE A 188 -1.36 -9.57 6.25
C ILE A 188 -1.75 -8.42 5.34
N ALA A 189 -0.95 -8.16 4.32
CA ALA A 189 -1.19 -7.10 3.34
C ALA A 189 -1.55 -7.71 1.99
N ASN A 190 -2.73 -7.41 1.48
CA ASN A 190 -3.17 -7.83 0.16
C ASN A 190 -2.55 -6.93 -0.90
N LEU A 191 -1.59 -7.45 -1.67
CA LEU A 191 -0.85 -6.70 -2.69
C LEU A 191 -1.57 -6.65 -4.05
N GLY A 192 -2.65 -7.44 -4.20
CA GLY A 192 -3.32 -7.62 -5.48
C GLY A 192 -2.59 -8.61 -6.40
N THR A 193 -2.92 -8.56 -7.69
CA THR A 193 -2.41 -9.53 -8.68
C THR A 193 -0.94 -9.31 -9.02
N TYR A 194 -0.44 -8.08 -8.97
CA TYR A 194 0.97 -7.73 -9.25
C TYR A 194 1.40 -6.53 -8.42
N LEU A 195 2.70 -6.31 -8.30
CA LEU A 195 3.25 -5.23 -7.51
C LEU A 195 3.12 -3.89 -8.25
N SER A 196 2.53 -2.91 -7.60
CA SER A 196 2.60 -1.51 -8.02
C SER A 196 3.94 -0.88 -7.57
N THR A 197 4.19 0.35 -7.97
CA THR A 197 5.49 1.04 -7.84
C THR A 197 6.06 1.01 -6.41
N PHE A 198 5.23 1.27 -5.41
CA PHE A 198 5.63 1.29 -3.99
C PHE A 198 4.83 0.29 -3.14
N GLY A 199 3.98 -0.54 -3.75
CA GLY A 199 3.05 -1.44 -3.07
C GLY A 199 3.67 -2.20 -1.90
N PRO A 200 4.83 -2.88 -2.05
CA PRO A 200 5.47 -3.60 -0.94
C PRO A 200 5.95 -2.71 0.21
N GLY A 201 6.35 -1.47 -0.09
CA GLY A 201 6.86 -0.52 0.90
C GLY A 201 5.78 0.11 1.79
N ILE A 202 4.54 0.18 1.30
CA ILE A 202 3.45 0.83 2.02
C ILE A 202 3.10 0.07 3.32
N PRO A 203 2.81 -1.24 3.29
CA PRO A 203 2.48 -1.98 4.50
C PRO A 203 3.70 -2.35 5.36
N THR A 204 4.91 -2.14 4.90
CA THR A 204 6.17 -2.45 5.61
C THR A 204 6.80 -1.20 6.21
N SER A 205 7.70 -0.54 5.49
CA SER A 205 8.39 0.67 5.96
C SER A 205 7.42 1.84 6.20
N GLY A 206 6.29 1.91 5.49
CA GLY A 206 5.23 2.88 5.72
C GLY A 206 4.57 2.71 7.09
N VAL A 207 4.21 1.47 7.43
CA VAL A 207 3.64 1.10 8.73
C VAL A 207 4.64 1.32 9.86
N SER A 208 5.89 0.87 9.72
CA SER A 208 6.90 0.96 10.79
C SER A 208 7.19 2.38 11.22
N ARG A 209 7.11 3.36 10.31
CA ARG A 209 7.32 4.79 10.63
C ARG A 209 6.22 5.39 11.52
N ALA A 210 5.05 4.78 11.58
CA ALA A 210 3.90 5.29 12.29
C ALA A 210 3.46 4.38 13.46
N ALA A 211 4.11 3.23 13.65
CA ALA A 211 3.67 2.18 14.56
C ALA A 211 3.70 2.58 16.06
N SER A 212 4.57 3.51 16.46
CA SER A 212 4.58 4.03 17.84
C SER A 212 3.65 5.22 18.06
N GLY A 213 3.15 5.84 16.97
CA GLY A 213 2.41 7.09 17.08
C GLY A 213 3.22 8.18 17.80
N CYS A 214 2.59 8.84 18.75
CA CYS A 214 3.21 9.85 19.64
C CYS A 214 3.64 9.27 21.00
N TYR A 215 3.57 7.94 21.16
CA TYR A 215 3.83 7.30 22.45
C TYR A 215 5.27 6.83 22.61
N THR A 216 5.72 6.83 23.84
CA THR A 216 6.95 6.19 24.27
C THR A 216 6.68 4.69 24.50
N ILE A 217 7.08 3.85 23.56
CA ILE A 217 6.92 2.40 23.63
C ILE A 217 8.32 1.76 23.59
N PRO A 218 8.82 1.17 24.71
CA PRO A 218 10.20 0.70 24.80
C PRO A 218 10.57 -0.42 23.84
N ALA A 219 9.63 -1.31 23.52
CA ALA A 219 9.86 -2.44 22.64
C ALA A 219 8.73 -2.59 21.63
N MET A 220 9.08 -2.90 20.38
CA MET A 220 8.14 -3.12 19.29
C MET A 220 8.56 -4.33 18.46
N ASP A 221 7.57 -5.13 18.03
CA ASP A 221 7.74 -6.23 17.08
C ASP A 221 6.68 -6.08 15.98
N LEU A 222 7.14 -5.92 14.75
CA LEU A 222 6.28 -5.76 13.57
C LEU A 222 6.52 -6.91 12.61
N ARG A 223 5.44 -7.56 12.20
CA ARG A 223 5.44 -8.55 11.13
C ARG A 223 4.42 -8.17 10.07
N VAL A 224 4.80 -8.27 8.81
CA VAL A 224 3.89 -8.10 7.68
C VAL A 224 4.14 -9.20 6.66
N ARG A 225 3.10 -9.98 6.36
CA ARG A 225 3.08 -10.93 5.25
C ARG A 225 2.39 -10.29 4.07
N GLY A 226 3.12 -10.04 2.99
CA GLY A 226 2.56 -9.53 1.75
C GLY A 226 2.12 -10.68 0.86
N VAL A 227 0.86 -10.67 0.41
CA VAL A 227 0.28 -11.77 -0.38
C VAL A 227 -0.29 -11.29 -1.70
N PHE A 228 -0.17 -12.14 -2.72
CA PHE A 228 -0.84 -11.96 -4.00
C PHE A 228 -2.27 -12.50 -3.95
N THR A 229 -3.18 -11.78 -4.62
CA THR A 229 -4.58 -12.18 -4.82
C THR A 229 -5.03 -11.80 -6.23
N ASN A 230 -6.15 -12.32 -6.68
CA ASN A 230 -6.75 -11.95 -7.98
C ASN A 230 -7.55 -10.64 -7.90
N THR A 231 -6.97 -9.62 -7.26
CA THR A 231 -7.57 -8.30 -7.12
C THR A 231 -6.67 -7.22 -7.73
N LEU A 232 -7.16 -5.99 -7.82
CA LEU A 232 -6.33 -4.86 -8.25
C LEU A 232 -5.12 -4.68 -7.32
N PRO A 233 -3.96 -4.23 -7.85
CA PRO A 233 -2.82 -3.93 -7.01
C PRO A 233 -3.13 -2.81 -6.02
N VAL A 234 -2.42 -2.82 -4.89
CA VAL A 234 -2.47 -1.73 -3.90
C VAL A 234 -1.19 -0.91 -3.92
N ASP A 235 -1.32 0.37 -3.61
CA ASP A 235 -0.18 1.26 -3.45
C ASP A 235 -0.55 2.43 -2.51
N ALA A 236 0.30 3.46 -2.46
CA ALA A 236 0.11 4.59 -1.58
C ALA A 236 -1.17 5.36 -1.88
N PHE A 237 -1.96 5.57 -0.86
CA PHE A 237 -3.07 6.50 -0.81
C PHE A 237 -2.89 7.38 0.43
N ARG A 238 -3.35 8.60 0.40
CA ARG A 238 -3.29 9.64 1.44
C ARG A 238 -2.95 9.11 2.84
N GLY A 239 -1.69 9.30 3.25
CA GLY A 239 -1.12 8.74 4.49
C GLY A 239 -0.13 7.58 4.29
N ALA A 240 -0.14 6.89 3.14
CA ALA A 240 0.91 5.94 2.68
C ALA A 240 1.43 5.00 3.78
N GLY A 241 0.56 4.15 4.33
CA GLY A 241 0.88 3.17 5.37
C GLY A 241 0.74 3.70 6.82
N GLY A 242 0.58 5.01 7.02
CA GLY A 242 0.40 5.58 8.37
C GLY A 242 -0.97 5.34 9.00
N PRO A 243 -2.10 5.48 8.28
CA PRO A 243 -3.42 5.39 8.89
C PRO A 243 -3.74 4.04 9.54
N ASP A 244 -3.31 2.93 8.94
CA ASP A 244 -3.63 1.60 9.46
C ASP A 244 -3.00 1.36 10.85
N PRO A 245 -1.67 1.50 11.06
CA PRO A 245 -1.07 1.29 12.38
C PRO A 245 -1.54 2.33 13.41
N MET A 246 -1.83 3.58 13.00
CA MET A 246 -2.38 4.58 13.90
C MET A 246 -3.79 4.20 14.37
N THR A 247 -4.65 3.72 13.47
CA THR A 247 -5.98 3.22 13.83
C THR A 247 -5.88 2.03 14.79
N MET A 248 -5.01 1.07 14.48
CA MET A 248 -4.78 -0.11 15.33
C MET A 248 -4.28 0.30 16.71
N LEU A 249 -3.27 1.17 16.77
CA LEU A 249 -2.66 1.62 18.02
C LEU A 249 -3.65 2.39 18.88
N GLU A 250 -4.36 3.37 18.32
CA GLU A 250 -5.33 4.15 19.08
C GLU A 250 -6.51 3.31 19.57
N ALA A 251 -6.95 2.34 18.77
CA ALA A 251 -8.01 1.40 19.18
C ALA A 251 -7.56 0.52 20.35
N VAL A 252 -6.35 -0.04 20.30
CA VAL A 252 -5.85 -0.88 21.39
C VAL A 252 -5.55 -0.07 22.66
N VAL A 253 -5.17 1.21 22.53
CA VAL A 253 -5.01 2.13 23.67
C VAL A 253 -6.36 2.43 24.34
N ASP A 254 -7.43 2.63 23.57
CA ASP A 254 -8.77 2.79 24.12
C ASP A 254 -9.26 1.53 24.85
N LEU A 255 -9.02 0.36 24.27
CA LEU A 255 -9.31 -0.92 24.93
C LEU A 255 -8.48 -1.14 26.19
N ALA A 256 -7.23 -0.66 26.22
CA ALA A 256 -6.39 -0.70 27.39
C ALA A 256 -6.92 0.21 28.51
N ALA A 257 -7.42 1.40 28.18
CA ALA A 257 -8.08 2.28 29.13
C ALA A 257 -9.32 1.61 29.75
N ASP A 258 -10.16 0.99 28.92
CA ASP A 258 -11.36 0.28 29.38
C ASP A 258 -10.99 -0.91 30.29
N LYS A 259 -9.95 -1.68 29.94
CA LYS A 259 -9.50 -2.85 30.71
C LYS A 259 -8.89 -2.46 32.07
N THR A 260 -8.12 -1.39 32.11
CA THR A 260 -7.42 -0.93 33.34
C THR A 260 -8.27 -0.01 34.21
N GLY A 261 -9.38 0.53 33.70
CA GLY A 261 -10.18 1.56 34.37
C GLY A 261 -9.53 2.93 34.43
N ILE A 262 -8.41 3.12 33.71
CA ILE A 262 -7.73 4.42 33.61
C ILE A 262 -8.44 5.27 32.56
N ASP A 263 -8.66 6.56 32.86
CA ASP A 263 -9.25 7.50 31.91
C ASP A 263 -8.47 7.53 30.59
N ARG A 264 -9.18 7.61 29.44
CA ARG A 264 -8.59 7.55 28.10
C ARG A 264 -7.57 8.66 27.81
N LEU A 265 -7.76 9.85 28.37
CA LEU A 265 -6.78 10.94 28.22
C LEU A 265 -5.60 10.72 29.16
N GLU A 266 -5.87 10.21 30.37
CA GLU A 266 -4.83 9.96 31.36
C GLU A 266 -3.88 8.84 30.91
N ILE A 267 -4.37 7.73 30.36
CA ILE A 267 -3.49 6.66 29.86
C ILE A 267 -2.58 7.16 28.74
N ARG A 268 -3.07 8.06 27.86
CA ARG A 268 -2.25 8.71 26.84
C ARG A 268 -1.18 9.62 27.44
N ARG A 269 -1.54 10.49 28.39
CA ARG A 269 -0.58 11.39 29.08
C ARG A 269 0.55 10.64 29.77
N ARG A 270 0.26 9.48 30.33
CA ARG A 270 1.28 8.64 30.99
C ARG A 270 2.32 8.12 30.00
N ASN A 271 1.97 8.01 28.73
CA ASN A 271 2.78 7.30 27.72
C ASN A 271 3.30 8.22 26.59
N MET A 272 3.11 9.52 26.68
CA MET A 272 3.73 10.51 25.79
C MET A 272 5.17 10.80 26.17
#